data_2e5458397b06f977b98c2aab9813b529
#
_entry.id   2e5458397b06f977b98c2aab9813b529
#
_cell.length_a   1.000
_cell.length_b   1.000
_cell.length_c   1.000
_cell.angle_alpha   90.00
_cell.angle_beta   90.00
_cell.angle_gamma   90.00
#
_symmetry.space_group_name_H-M   'P 1'
#
loop_
_entity.id
_entity.type
_entity.pdbx_description
1 polymer ?
#
loop_
_entity_poly.entity_id
_entity_poly.type
_entity_poly.pdbx_seq_one_letter_code
_entity_poly.pdbx_strand_id
1 'polypeptide(L)'
;MTRPTLKTSLCEMLGIEYPILLAGMGSRGKATPAELVAAVSECGGMGVIGGSGLEPEEIRAVIRKVRSLTQKPFGVDLLLPAKLADAAKTRSEVRRHLRERYPEHVAFARRVLADHDVAELEVNNEVVISDTLIERQLEVLFEEKSTDVRRRFG
;
A
#
# COMPACT_ATOMS: atom_id res chain seq x y z
N MET A 1 -18.05 36.96 -0.90
CA MET A 1 -18.00 35.84 -1.84
C MET A 1 -17.72 34.56 -1.04
N THR A 2 -18.69 33.68 -0.92
CA THR A 2 -18.53 32.37 -0.31
C THR A 2 -17.65 31.51 -1.22
N ARG A 3 -16.53 30.98 -0.69
CA ARG A 3 -15.70 30.03 -1.45
C ARG A 3 -16.57 28.82 -1.80
N PRO A 4 -16.53 28.31 -3.07
CA PRO A 4 -17.26 27.10 -3.40
C PRO A 4 -16.78 25.95 -2.50
N THR A 5 -17.69 25.29 -1.84
CA THR A 5 -17.35 24.11 -1.05
C THR A 5 -17.09 22.94 -2.00
N LEU A 6 -15.92 22.32 -1.86
CA LEU A 6 -15.58 21.09 -2.59
C LEU A 6 -16.23 19.84 -1.96
N LYS A 7 -17.15 20.02 -1.00
CA LYS A 7 -17.77 18.91 -0.28
C LYS A 7 -18.66 18.08 -1.22
N THR A 8 -18.43 16.78 -1.24
CA THR A 8 -19.16 15.78 -2.04
C THR A 8 -19.71 14.69 -1.14
N SER A 9 -20.60 13.82 -1.65
CA SER A 9 -21.07 12.63 -0.93
C SER A 9 -19.93 11.69 -0.50
N LEU A 10 -18.83 11.68 -1.26
CA LEU A 10 -17.62 10.93 -0.89
C LEU A 10 -17.02 11.45 0.43
N CYS A 11 -17.02 12.77 0.63
CA CYS A 11 -16.53 13.37 1.90
C CYS A 11 -17.36 12.90 3.09
N GLU A 12 -18.66 12.82 2.94
CA GLU A 12 -19.57 12.34 4.00
C GLU A 12 -19.37 10.85 4.28
N MET A 13 -19.23 10.04 3.23
CA MET A 13 -18.99 8.59 3.35
C MET A 13 -17.68 8.28 4.07
N LEU A 14 -16.60 9.01 3.75
CA LEU A 14 -15.26 8.78 4.29
C LEU A 14 -14.96 9.59 5.56
N GLY A 15 -15.83 10.52 5.96
CA GLY A 15 -15.61 11.40 7.10
C GLY A 15 -14.47 12.40 6.90
N ILE A 16 -14.25 12.87 5.66
CA ILE A 16 -13.21 13.82 5.28
C ILE A 16 -13.78 15.17 4.89
N GLU A 17 -12.95 16.21 4.91
CA GLU A 17 -13.36 17.58 4.59
C GLU A 17 -13.32 17.86 3.08
N TYR A 18 -12.29 17.37 2.40
CA TYR A 18 -12.06 17.55 0.96
C TYR A 18 -12.04 16.20 0.24
N PRO A 19 -12.57 16.09 -0.99
CA PRO A 19 -12.58 14.84 -1.77
C PRO A 19 -11.19 14.58 -2.39
N ILE A 20 -10.15 14.58 -1.55
CA ILE A 20 -8.76 14.38 -1.92
C ILE A 20 -8.24 13.15 -1.20
N LEU A 21 -7.81 12.16 -1.97
CA LEU A 21 -7.21 10.94 -1.46
C LEU A 21 -5.76 10.84 -1.92
N LEU A 22 -4.85 10.57 -0.97
CA LEU A 22 -3.49 10.16 -1.31
C LEU A 22 -3.53 8.67 -1.66
N ALA A 23 -3.09 8.32 -2.87
CA ALA A 23 -2.99 6.90 -3.24
C ALA A 23 -1.92 6.19 -2.40
N GLY A 24 -2.22 4.97 -1.96
CA GLY A 24 -1.24 4.09 -1.36
C GLY A 24 -0.19 3.67 -2.40
N MET A 25 1.05 4.10 -2.25
CA MET A 25 2.09 3.87 -3.25
C MET A 25 3.37 3.34 -2.64
N GLY A 26 4.14 2.67 -3.50
CA GLY A 26 5.49 2.26 -3.22
C GLY A 26 5.60 0.87 -2.63
N SER A 27 6.75 0.26 -2.91
CA SER A 27 7.14 -0.99 -2.28
C SER A 27 7.50 -0.71 -0.82
N ARG A 28 6.87 -1.43 0.11
CA ARG A 28 7.16 -1.38 1.55
C ARG A 28 6.96 0.01 2.18
N GLY A 29 5.92 0.74 1.78
CA GLY A 29 5.54 2.02 2.39
C GLY A 29 6.53 3.18 2.19
N LYS A 30 7.54 3.02 1.33
CA LYS A 30 8.57 4.06 1.15
C LYS A 30 8.06 5.32 0.46
N ALA A 31 7.07 5.20 -0.45
CA ALA A 31 6.54 6.35 -1.16
C ALA A 31 5.40 7.05 -0.39
N THR A 32 4.68 6.31 0.46
CA THR A 32 3.65 6.85 1.36
C THR A 32 3.96 6.49 2.81
N PRO A 33 4.99 7.12 3.42
CA PRO A 33 5.32 6.88 4.82
C PRO A 33 4.20 7.35 5.76
N ALA A 34 4.16 6.83 6.97
CA ALA A 34 3.12 7.11 7.96
C ALA A 34 2.92 8.61 8.22
N GLU A 35 4.00 9.38 8.19
CA GLU A 35 4.01 10.83 8.37
C GLU A 35 3.25 11.55 7.24
N LEU A 36 3.45 11.14 5.98
CA LEU A 36 2.73 11.70 4.84
C LEU A 36 1.25 11.33 4.88
N VAL A 37 0.93 10.07 5.19
CA VAL A 37 -0.45 9.59 5.35
C VAL A 37 -1.17 10.42 6.42
N ALA A 38 -0.56 10.60 7.58
CA ALA A 38 -1.13 11.40 8.67
C ALA A 38 -1.30 12.87 8.28
N ALA A 39 -0.30 13.48 7.63
CA ALA A 39 -0.34 14.88 7.21
C ALA A 39 -1.49 15.16 6.23
N VAL A 40 -1.70 14.28 5.23
CA VAL A 40 -2.82 14.44 4.28
C VAL A 40 -4.17 14.31 5.01
N SER A 41 -4.29 13.38 5.98
CA SER A 41 -5.50 13.22 6.78
C SER A 41 -5.75 14.44 7.66
N GLU A 42 -4.74 15.00 8.31
CA GLU A 42 -4.84 16.23 9.12
C GLU A 42 -5.26 17.46 8.29
N CYS A 43 -4.83 17.52 7.02
CA CYS A 43 -5.25 18.58 6.09
C CYS A 43 -6.70 18.41 5.56
N GLY A 44 -7.46 17.44 6.06
CA GLY A 44 -8.86 17.24 5.69
C GLY A 44 -9.10 16.33 4.49
N GLY A 45 -8.04 15.75 3.90
CA GLY A 45 -8.13 14.67 2.90
C GLY A 45 -8.16 13.29 3.56
N MET A 46 -7.80 12.26 2.79
CA MET A 46 -7.61 10.89 3.27
C MET A 46 -6.25 10.36 2.84
N GLY A 47 -5.36 10.20 3.79
CA GLY A 47 -4.09 9.52 3.56
C GLY A 47 -4.32 8.01 3.40
N VAL A 48 -3.57 7.35 2.51
CA VAL A 48 -3.69 5.89 2.29
C VAL A 48 -2.31 5.23 2.37
N ILE A 49 -2.21 4.20 3.20
CA ILE A 49 -1.01 3.36 3.35
C ILE A 49 -0.94 2.40 2.16
N GLY A 50 0.22 2.31 1.48
CA GLY A 50 0.48 1.27 0.49
C GLY A 50 0.90 -0.03 1.15
N GLY A 51 -0.04 -0.96 1.32
CA GLY A 51 0.14 -2.19 2.09
C GLY A 51 0.53 -3.43 1.27
N SER A 52 0.39 -3.39 -0.05
CA SER A 52 0.48 -4.58 -0.92
C SER A 52 1.77 -5.38 -0.82
N GLY A 53 2.89 -4.75 -0.49
CA GLY A 53 4.21 -5.40 -0.37
C GLY A 53 4.69 -5.59 1.07
N LEU A 54 3.81 -5.38 2.05
CA LEU A 54 4.13 -5.47 3.46
C LEU A 54 3.69 -6.82 4.04
N GLU A 55 4.48 -7.36 4.98
CA GLU A 55 4.04 -8.45 5.83
C GLU A 55 2.92 -7.96 6.78
N PRO A 56 2.04 -8.86 7.28
CA PRO A 56 0.93 -8.50 8.15
C PRO A 56 1.36 -7.64 9.35
N GLU A 57 2.45 -7.99 10.01
CA GLU A 57 2.94 -7.24 11.17
C GLU A 57 3.57 -5.88 10.79
N GLU A 58 4.12 -5.76 9.58
CA GLU A 58 4.57 -4.46 9.06
C GLU A 58 3.36 -3.53 8.83
N ILE A 59 2.25 -4.06 8.28
CA ILE A 59 0.99 -3.30 8.13
C ILE A 59 0.50 -2.84 9.50
N ARG A 60 0.46 -3.73 10.48
CA ARG A 60 0.06 -3.42 11.86
C ARG A 60 0.91 -2.29 12.44
N ALA A 61 2.21 -2.37 12.29
CA ALA A 61 3.16 -1.36 12.78
C ALA A 61 2.91 0.01 12.14
N VAL A 62 2.70 0.06 10.81
CA VAL A 62 2.43 1.31 10.09
C VAL A 62 1.07 1.89 10.50
N ILE A 63 0.02 1.08 10.61
CA ILE A 63 -1.31 1.53 11.10
C ILE A 63 -1.18 2.18 12.47
N ARG A 64 -0.50 1.54 13.41
CA ARG A 64 -0.29 2.07 14.77
C ARG A 64 0.53 3.35 14.75
N LYS A 65 1.53 3.43 13.87
CA LYS A 65 2.31 4.65 13.70
C LYS A 65 1.45 5.79 13.17
N VAL A 66 0.62 5.59 12.14
CA VAL A 66 -0.31 6.62 11.64
C VAL A 66 -1.26 7.06 12.76
N ARG A 67 -1.84 6.13 13.51
CA ARG A 67 -2.72 6.47 14.64
C ARG A 67 -2.05 7.24 15.77
N SER A 68 -0.75 7.09 15.95
CA SER A 68 -0.01 7.92 16.90
C SER A 68 0.17 9.37 16.43
N LEU A 69 0.01 9.63 15.12
CA LEU A 69 0.22 10.93 14.50
C LEU A 69 -1.09 11.66 14.18
N THR A 70 -2.21 10.93 13.99
CA THR A 70 -3.51 11.52 13.64
C THR A 70 -4.68 10.72 14.22
N GLN A 71 -5.78 11.45 14.53
CA GLN A 71 -7.08 10.86 14.85
C GLN A 71 -8.05 10.93 13.65
N LYS A 72 -7.60 11.47 12.51
CA LYS A 72 -8.40 11.61 11.30
C LYS A 72 -8.49 10.27 10.54
N PRO A 73 -9.49 10.10 9.67
CA PRO A 73 -9.62 8.92 8.83
C PRO A 73 -8.40 8.73 7.92
N PHE A 74 -7.99 7.49 7.75
CA PHE A 74 -7.00 7.07 6.75
C PHE A 74 -7.35 5.67 6.24
N GLY A 75 -6.78 5.30 5.10
CA GLY A 75 -7.01 4.01 4.45
C GLY A 75 -5.75 3.14 4.35
N VAL A 76 -5.97 1.90 3.98
CA VAL A 76 -4.91 0.96 3.58
C VAL A 76 -5.27 0.37 2.23
N ASP A 77 -4.34 0.44 1.29
CA ASP A 77 -4.46 -0.12 -0.05
C ASP A 77 -3.78 -1.50 -0.10
N LEU A 78 -4.52 -2.51 -0.54
CA LEU A 78 -4.03 -3.86 -0.78
C LEU A 78 -4.26 -4.26 -2.23
N LEU A 79 -3.32 -4.98 -2.81
CA LEU A 79 -3.49 -5.58 -4.12
C LEU A 79 -4.24 -6.91 -3.98
N LEU A 80 -5.46 -6.96 -4.50
CA LEU A 80 -6.34 -8.14 -4.50
C LEU A 80 -6.55 -8.65 -5.93
N PRO A 81 -5.57 -9.33 -6.55
CA PRO A 81 -5.70 -9.79 -7.92
C PRO A 81 -6.77 -10.87 -8.05
N ALA A 82 -7.60 -10.78 -9.09
CA ALA A 82 -8.64 -11.79 -9.37
C ALA A 82 -8.05 -13.17 -9.72
N LYS A 83 -6.81 -13.22 -10.18
CA LYS A 83 -6.05 -14.44 -10.43
C LYS A 83 -4.62 -14.21 -9.97
N LEU A 84 -4.15 -15.07 -9.08
CA LEU A 84 -2.72 -15.15 -8.74
C LEU A 84 -2.04 -16.08 -9.73
N ALA A 85 -0.96 -15.60 -10.36
CA ALA A 85 -0.11 -16.45 -11.15
C ALA A 85 0.69 -17.36 -10.22
N ASP A 86 0.39 -18.67 -10.23
CA ASP A 86 1.12 -19.71 -9.48
C ASP A 86 1.51 -19.27 -8.06
N ALA A 87 0.57 -19.30 -7.15
CA ALA A 87 0.68 -18.83 -5.75
C ALA A 87 1.80 -19.49 -4.91
N ALA A 88 2.54 -20.43 -5.46
CA ALA A 88 3.58 -21.18 -4.76
C ALA A 88 5.01 -20.77 -5.13
N LYS A 89 5.23 -19.78 -5.99
CA LYS A 89 6.58 -19.42 -6.46
C LYS A 89 7.15 -18.25 -5.66
N THR A 90 8.39 -18.41 -5.20
CA THR A 90 9.17 -17.30 -4.65
C THR A 90 9.46 -16.26 -5.74
N ARG A 91 9.78 -15.02 -5.35
CA ARG A 91 10.21 -13.99 -6.31
C ARG A 91 11.42 -14.43 -7.14
N SER A 92 12.33 -15.16 -6.54
CA SER A 92 13.51 -15.71 -7.20
C SER A 92 13.11 -16.70 -8.29
N GLU A 93 12.13 -17.57 -8.04
CA GLU A 93 11.58 -18.50 -9.03
C GLU A 93 10.83 -17.76 -10.15
N VAL A 94 10.04 -16.77 -9.84
CA VAL A 94 9.36 -15.93 -10.84
C VAL A 94 10.37 -15.21 -11.73
N ARG A 95 11.44 -14.64 -11.17
CA ARG A 95 12.50 -13.99 -11.94
C ARG A 95 13.26 -14.98 -12.82
N ARG A 96 13.54 -16.19 -12.32
CA ARG A 96 14.15 -17.25 -13.12
C ARG A 96 13.24 -17.61 -14.31
N HIS A 97 11.96 -17.84 -14.07
CA HIS A 97 10.97 -18.14 -15.09
C HIS A 97 10.88 -17.01 -16.15
N LEU A 98 10.89 -15.74 -15.72
CA LEU A 98 10.89 -14.61 -16.65
C LEU A 98 12.14 -14.58 -17.54
N ARG A 99 13.33 -14.86 -16.99
CA ARG A 99 14.57 -14.94 -17.76
C ARG A 99 14.55 -16.08 -18.79
N GLU A 100 14.01 -17.21 -18.41
CA GLU A 100 13.91 -18.39 -19.28
C GLU A 100 12.84 -18.23 -20.36
N ARG A 101 11.68 -17.70 -20.01
CA ARG A 101 10.52 -17.63 -20.89
C ARG A 101 10.46 -16.38 -21.75
N TYR A 102 11.03 -15.28 -21.26
CA TYR A 102 10.98 -13.97 -21.89
C TYR A 102 12.35 -13.26 -21.92
N PRO A 103 13.40 -13.91 -22.49
CA PRO A 103 14.76 -13.37 -22.44
C PRO A 103 14.91 -12.01 -23.13
N GLU A 104 14.19 -11.78 -24.23
CA GLU A 104 14.19 -10.49 -24.96
C GLU A 104 13.65 -9.33 -24.11
N HIS A 105 12.60 -9.55 -23.33
CA HIS A 105 12.06 -8.51 -22.44
C HIS A 105 13.04 -8.20 -21.30
N VAL A 106 13.70 -9.22 -20.76
CA VAL A 106 14.73 -9.04 -19.73
C VAL A 106 15.94 -8.30 -20.30
N ALA A 107 16.38 -8.65 -21.52
CA ALA A 107 17.46 -7.95 -22.20
C ALA A 107 17.11 -6.49 -22.51
N PHE A 108 15.87 -6.22 -22.92
CA PHE A 108 15.38 -4.85 -23.12
C PHE A 108 15.42 -4.04 -21.82
N ALA A 109 14.88 -4.59 -20.72
CA ALA A 109 14.89 -3.91 -19.43
C ALA A 109 16.32 -3.58 -18.96
N ARG A 110 17.26 -4.53 -19.09
CA ARG A 110 18.67 -4.31 -18.74
C ARG A 110 19.33 -3.24 -19.59
N ARG A 111 19.03 -3.19 -20.89
CA ARG A 111 19.54 -2.13 -21.76
C ARG A 111 19.03 -0.77 -21.32
N VAL A 112 17.73 -0.63 -21.03
CA VAL A 112 17.16 0.63 -20.51
C VAL A 112 17.84 1.06 -19.20
N LEU A 113 18.08 0.14 -18.27
CA LEU A 113 18.81 0.45 -17.05
C LEU A 113 20.24 0.95 -17.32
N ALA A 114 20.95 0.27 -18.25
CA ALA A 114 22.30 0.66 -18.63
C ALA A 114 22.35 2.02 -19.35
N ASP A 115 21.39 2.31 -20.23
CA ASP A 115 21.28 3.57 -20.96
C ASP A 115 21.04 4.77 -20.04
N HIS A 116 20.55 4.52 -18.81
CA HIS A 116 20.27 5.53 -17.79
C HIS A 116 21.19 5.46 -16.57
N ASP A 117 22.28 4.73 -16.63
CA ASP A 117 23.22 4.53 -15.52
C ASP A 117 22.55 4.02 -14.22
N VAL A 118 21.47 3.24 -14.34
CA VAL A 118 20.77 2.65 -13.21
C VAL A 118 21.29 1.25 -12.93
N ALA A 119 21.86 1.05 -11.75
CA ALA A 119 22.31 -0.29 -11.34
C ALA A 119 21.14 -1.27 -11.22
N GLU A 120 21.32 -2.51 -11.66
CA GLU A 120 20.37 -3.59 -11.40
C GLU A 120 20.36 -3.87 -9.89
N LEU A 121 19.28 -3.50 -9.21
CA LEU A 121 19.14 -3.72 -7.77
C LEU A 121 18.83 -5.19 -7.49
N GLU A 122 19.66 -5.83 -6.67
CA GLU A 122 19.27 -7.08 -6.02
C GLU A 122 18.20 -6.78 -4.98
N VAL A 123 16.95 -7.10 -5.29
CA VAL A 123 15.84 -6.95 -4.36
C VAL A 123 15.74 -8.24 -3.54
N ASN A 124 16.25 -8.23 -2.34
CA ASN A 124 16.19 -9.35 -1.38
C ASN A 124 14.81 -9.49 -0.71
N ASN A 125 13.75 -9.09 -1.39
CA ASN A 125 12.39 -9.21 -0.86
C ASN A 125 11.72 -10.44 -1.47
N GLU A 126 11.53 -11.47 -0.65
CA GLU A 126 10.85 -12.73 -1.00
C GLU A 126 9.32 -12.68 -0.77
N VAL A 127 8.77 -11.53 -0.37
CA VAL A 127 7.31 -11.37 -0.23
C VAL A 127 6.65 -11.54 -1.58
N VAL A 128 5.90 -12.62 -1.70
CA VAL A 128 5.09 -12.95 -2.88
C VAL A 128 3.62 -12.74 -2.51
N ILE A 129 2.90 -12.00 -3.36
CA ILE A 129 1.46 -11.85 -3.18
C ILE A 129 0.82 -13.22 -3.41
N SER A 130 0.22 -13.77 -2.36
CA SER A 130 -0.44 -15.06 -2.34
C SER A 130 -1.78 -14.93 -1.60
N ASP A 131 -2.70 -15.87 -1.81
CA ASP A 131 -3.98 -15.89 -1.09
C ASP A 131 -3.75 -15.86 0.42
N THR A 132 -2.83 -16.68 0.93
CA THR A 132 -2.48 -16.75 2.35
C THR A 132 -1.93 -15.41 2.87
N LEU A 133 -1.10 -14.70 2.10
CA LEU A 133 -0.61 -13.38 2.50
C LEU A 133 -1.75 -12.39 2.58
N ILE A 134 -2.62 -12.36 1.56
CA ILE A 134 -3.78 -11.46 1.48
C ILE A 134 -4.74 -11.72 2.65
N GLU A 135 -5.07 -12.98 2.94
CA GLU A 135 -5.93 -13.35 4.07
C GLU A 135 -5.36 -12.83 5.39
N ARG A 136 -4.09 -13.06 5.66
CA ARG A 136 -3.43 -12.57 6.88
C ARG A 136 -3.33 -11.04 6.94
N GLN A 137 -3.14 -10.37 5.80
CA GLN A 137 -3.19 -8.91 5.74
C GLN A 137 -4.59 -8.38 6.08
N LEU A 138 -5.65 -9.00 5.55
CA LEU A 138 -7.04 -8.64 5.85
C LEU A 138 -7.37 -8.88 7.32
N GLU A 139 -6.94 -9.99 7.91
CA GLU A 139 -7.10 -10.26 9.34
C GLU A 139 -6.57 -9.11 10.20
N VAL A 140 -5.33 -8.67 9.92
CA VAL A 140 -4.73 -7.53 10.64
C VAL A 140 -5.56 -6.26 10.48
N LEU A 141 -6.08 -5.97 9.29
CA LEU A 141 -6.91 -4.79 9.07
C LEU A 141 -8.20 -4.83 9.89
N PHE A 142 -8.86 -6.00 9.96
CA PHE A 142 -10.07 -6.16 10.75
C PHE A 142 -9.80 -6.08 12.25
N GLU A 143 -8.72 -6.66 12.74
CA GLU A 143 -8.31 -6.58 14.14
C GLU A 143 -8.02 -5.14 14.56
N GLU A 144 -7.24 -4.42 13.78
CA GLU A 144 -6.91 -3.02 14.04
C GLU A 144 -8.18 -2.13 13.99
N LYS A 145 -9.09 -2.35 13.03
CA LYS A 145 -10.37 -1.65 12.98
C LYS A 145 -11.22 -1.90 14.22
N SER A 146 -11.32 -3.13 14.71
CA SER A 146 -12.11 -3.48 15.90
C SER A 146 -11.56 -2.83 17.17
N THR A 147 -10.26 -2.62 17.26
CA THR A 147 -9.62 -1.92 18.37
C THR A 147 -10.04 -0.44 18.43
N ASP A 148 -10.22 0.20 17.28
CA ASP A 148 -10.68 1.58 17.18
C ASP A 148 -12.16 1.75 17.61
N VAL A 149 -13.01 0.81 17.23
CA VAL A 149 -14.42 0.81 17.64
C VAL A 149 -14.54 0.68 19.15
N ARG A 150 -13.76 -0.19 19.77
CA ARG A 150 -13.76 -0.33 21.24
C ARG A 150 -13.31 0.92 21.98
N ARG A 151 -12.36 1.69 21.43
CA ARG A 151 -11.92 2.97 22.03
C ARG A 151 -12.92 4.09 21.91
N ARG A 152 -13.83 4.04 20.91
CA ARG A 152 -14.85 5.09 20.70
C ARG A 152 -16.12 4.84 21.50
N PHE A 153 -16.39 3.62 21.91
CA PHE A 153 -17.62 3.22 22.59
C PHE A 153 -17.37 2.56 23.98
N GLY A 154 -16.17 2.55 24.48
CA GLY A 154 -15.79 2.18 25.85
C GLY A 154 -15.44 3.39 26.64
#